data_83fbee2a1d2e04b4aa3327323244a2dd
#
_entry.id   83fbee2a1d2e04b4aa3327323244a2dd
#
_cell.length_a   1.000
_cell.length_b   1.000
_cell.length_c   1.000
_cell.angle_alpha   90.00
_cell.angle_beta   90.00
_cell.angle_gamma   90.00
#
_symmetry.space_group_name_H-M   'P 1'
#
loop_
_entity.id
_entity.type
_entity.pdbx_description
1 polymer ?
#
loop_
_entity_poly.entity_id
_entity_poly.type
_entity_poly.pdbx_seq_one_letter_code
_entity_poly.pdbx_strand_id
1 'polypeptide(L)'
;MKGIIDILRERVKDYPDRKIYNFLDYSSDQPTGHEITTKMLFDNAKALAGELLAKGAKKGDRVVILSLQDPGTLYAVYGAMMAGTLFTIIPPPIDEGKVQRFISVVKSCKPKFLISNFALEHAQHAKIDVKKRLAREALLPALGLKRIYTDRLPNRTDPFAMHAAAPEDVIYLQYTSGSTSDPKGVMVTMKNLMTNIAQVMDVYDFSTGNNVAMWIPFFHNLGLLIGIYLPVMALEGTAYFLPTLQFLQKPTLWLSMLSQYKINITAGPNSAYAVFQHILNSRSAAEFDLSHVNLFINGSEFVDPLTIKNFAELFAVRPDAFAPGYGLAENVCLATVAHRDYRTVRIHADALRKNRFVPCEHGEGKNRFVPCEHGEGENRFVPCEHGEGKNRFVPCEHGEGENRFVPCEHGEG
;
A
#
# COMPACT_ATOMS: atom_id res chain seq x y z
N MET A 1 17.90 -15.41 6.23
CA MET A 1 17.12 -14.56 5.30
C MET A 1 17.72 -13.17 5.32
N LYS A 2 18.06 -12.60 4.15
CA LYS A 2 18.47 -11.19 4.07
C LYS A 2 17.27 -10.28 4.28
N GLY A 3 17.42 -9.25 5.13
CA GLY A 3 16.39 -8.22 5.31
C GLY A 3 16.43 -7.18 4.19
N ILE A 4 15.38 -6.36 4.08
CA ILE A 4 15.26 -5.34 3.01
C ILE A 4 16.39 -4.30 3.06
N ILE A 5 16.91 -3.97 4.26
CA ILE A 5 18.05 -3.04 4.40
C ILE A 5 19.34 -3.63 3.85
N ASP A 6 19.55 -4.94 4.03
CA ASP A 6 20.73 -5.62 3.45
C ASP A 6 20.65 -5.60 1.92
N ILE A 7 19.47 -5.85 1.37
CA ILE A 7 19.23 -5.79 -0.08
C ILE A 7 19.46 -4.37 -0.60
N LEU A 8 18.91 -3.35 0.07
CA LEU A 8 19.14 -1.96 -0.33
C LEU A 8 20.64 -1.61 -0.32
N ARG A 9 21.39 -2.07 0.69
CA ARG A 9 22.83 -1.86 0.77
C ARG A 9 23.59 -2.52 -0.39
N GLU A 10 23.21 -3.72 -0.79
CA GLU A 10 23.75 -4.40 -1.98
C GLU A 10 23.41 -3.60 -3.25
N ARG A 11 22.17 -3.13 -3.40
CA ARG A 11 21.76 -2.31 -4.55
C ARG A 11 22.54 -1.01 -4.66
N VAL A 12 22.83 -0.36 -3.53
CA VAL A 12 23.69 0.85 -3.53
C VAL A 12 25.09 0.55 -4.00
N LYS A 13 25.65 -0.61 -3.63
CA LYS A 13 26.98 -1.03 -4.06
C LYS A 13 27.04 -1.31 -5.56
N ASP A 14 26.02 -2.04 -6.06
CA ASP A 14 26.04 -2.55 -7.41
C ASP A 14 25.41 -1.57 -8.44
N TYR A 15 24.42 -0.79 -8.02
CA TYR A 15 23.60 0.10 -8.87
C TYR A 15 23.28 1.44 -8.18
N PRO A 16 24.29 2.26 -7.78
CA PRO A 16 24.07 3.48 -6.98
C PRO A 16 23.19 4.51 -7.68
N ASP A 17 23.34 4.67 -8.98
CA ASP A 17 22.69 5.70 -9.79
C ASP A 17 21.38 5.24 -10.43
N ARG A 18 20.95 4.00 -10.15
CA ARG A 18 19.67 3.50 -10.65
C ARG A 18 18.53 4.33 -10.07
N LYS A 19 17.69 4.86 -10.95
CA LYS A 19 16.45 5.56 -10.60
C LYS A 19 15.42 4.53 -10.17
N ILE A 20 15.09 4.50 -8.89
CA ILE A 20 14.14 3.53 -8.33
C ILE A 20 12.76 4.13 -8.07
N TYR A 21 12.70 5.47 -7.85
CA TYR A 21 11.45 6.18 -7.63
C TYR A 21 11.41 7.48 -8.42
N ASN A 22 10.20 7.86 -8.86
CA ASN A 22 9.94 9.16 -9.44
C ASN A 22 8.60 9.70 -8.92
N PHE A 23 8.64 10.83 -8.21
CA PHE A 23 7.46 11.52 -7.69
C PHE A 23 7.00 12.55 -8.69
N LEU A 24 5.84 12.33 -9.30
CA LEU A 24 5.28 13.20 -10.31
C LEU A 24 4.43 14.30 -9.70
N ASP A 25 4.50 15.48 -10.28
CA ASP A 25 3.64 16.61 -9.95
C ASP A 25 3.02 17.16 -11.22
N TYR A 26 1.68 17.13 -11.26
CA TYR A 26 0.85 17.62 -12.36
C TYR A 26 0.17 18.97 -11.99
N SER A 27 0.75 19.73 -11.08
CA SER A 27 0.23 21.05 -10.71
C SER A 27 0.42 22.11 -11.79
N SER A 28 1.27 21.85 -12.79
CA SER A 28 1.50 22.66 -13.97
C SER A 28 1.15 21.91 -15.27
N ASP A 29 1.04 22.63 -16.40
CA ASP A 29 0.76 22.04 -17.72
C ASP A 29 1.85 21.03 -18.17
N GLN A 30 3.07 21.21 -17.67
CA GLN A 30 4.18 20.29 -17.90
C GLN A 30 4.42 19.54 -16.59
N PRO A 31 4.16 18.20 -16.55
CA PRO A 31 4.42 17.44 -15.34
C PRO A 31 5.92 17.44 -15.02
N THR A 32 6.24 17.67 -13.75
CA THR A 32 7.60 17.56 -13.23
C THR A 32 7.78 16.24 -12.48
N GLY A 33 9.01 15.74 -12.41
CA GLY A 33 9.35 14.53 -11.71
C GLY A 33 10.52 14.75 -10.76
N HIS A 34 10.38 14.24 -9.54
CA HIS A 34 11.48 14.18 -8.59
C HIS A 34 12.02 12.76 -8.52
N GLU A 35 13.12 12.52 -9.20
CA GLU A 35 13.76 11.21 -9.29
C GLU A 35 14.60 10.91 -8.04
N ILE A 36 14.50 9.68 -7.53
CA ILE A 36 15.29 9.18 -6.41
C ILE A 36 16.10 7.98 -6.87
N THR A 37 17.43 8.11 -6.78
CA THR A 37 18.32 6.99 -7.06
C THR A 37 18.48 6.09 -5.84
N THR A 38 19.02 4.90 -6.05
CA THR A 38 19.32 3.94 -4.98
C THR A 38 20.23 4.57 -3.92
N LYS A 39 21.27 5.29 -4.36
CA LYS A 39 22.19 6.01 -3.48
C LYS A 39 21.49 7.13 -2.70
N MET A 40 20.68 7.95 -3.37
CA MET A 40 19.91 9.03 -2.72
C MET A 40 19.00 8.49 -1.63
N LEU A 41 18.26 7.40 -1.91
CA LEU A 41 17.41 6.75 -0.92
C LEU A 41 18.23 6.33 0.30
N PHE A 42 19.33 5.61 0.08
CA PHE A 42 20.15 5.06 1.16
C PHE A 42 20.77 6.17 2.01
N ASP A 43 21.36 7.20 1.40
CA ASP A 43 22.05 8.28 2.10
C ASP A 43 21.09 9.11 2.96
N ASN A 44 19.90 9.45 2.42
CA ASN A 44 18.88 10.18 3.17
C ASN A 44 18.24 9.32 4.28
N ALA A 45 18.00 8.05 4.03
CA ALA A 45 17.54 7.12 5.06
C ALA A 45 18.58 6.96 6.19
N LYS A 46 19.86 6.89 5.83
CA LYS A 46 20.98 6.84 6.80
C LYS A 46 21.08 8.13 7.61
N ALA A 47 20.91 9.30 6.98
CA ALA A 47 20.89 10.59 7.67
C ALA A 47 19.75 10.67 8.68
N LEU A 48 18.56 10.19 8.30
CA LEU A 48 17.40 10.13 9.20
C LEU A 48 17.63 9.15 10.36
N ALA A 49 18.21 7.97 10.11
CA ALA A 49 18.57 7.03 11.16
C ALA A 49 19.57 7.65 12.14
N GLY A 50 20.59 8.36 11.64
CA GLY A 50 21.55 9.10 12.46
C GLY A 50 20.88 10.16 13.34
N GLU A 51 19.89 10.88 12.81
CA GLU A 51 19.13 11.89 13.58
C GLU A 51 18.26 11.23 14.67
N LEU A 52 17.61 10.09 14.38
CA LEU A 52 16.88 9.30 15.37
C LEU A 52 17.79 8.89 16.53
N LEU A 53 18.96 8.30 16.21
CA LEU A 53 19.91 7.82 17.19
C LEU A 53 20.50 8.96 18.02
N ALA A 54 20.87 10.10 17.40
CA ALA A 54 21.37 11.28 18.09
C ALA A 54 20.34 11.89 19.04
N LYS A 55 19.04 11.77 18.73
CA LYS A 55 17.96 12.18 19.63
C LYS A 55 17.64 11.11 20.68
N GLY A 56 18.41 10.03 20.75
CA GLY A 56 18.34 8.98 21.78
C GLY A 56 17.34 7.87 21.45
N ALA A 57 17.08 7.59 20.18
CA ALA A 57 16.33 6.41 19.78
C ALA A 57 17.08 5.13 20.13
N LYS A 58 16.34 4.12 20.59
CA LYS A 58 16.85 2.78 20.91
C LYS A 58 16.09 1.73 20.12
N LYS A 59 16.68 0.55 19.96
CA LYS A 59 16.00 -0.61 19.36
C LYS A 59 14.64 -0.81 20.03
N GLY A 60 13.61 -0.96 19.23
CA GLY A 60 12.24 -1.19 19.68
C GLY A 60 11.46 0.07 20.08
N ASP A 61 12.08 1.26 20.05
CA ASP A 61 11.33 2.52 20.21
C ASP A 61 10.38 2.72 19.03
N ARG A 62 9.20 3.25 19.32
CA ARG A 62 8.15 3.44 18.31
C ARG A 62 8.20 4.85 17.75
N VAL A 63 7.98 4.92 16.43
CA VAL A 63 8.01 6.14 15.62
C VAL A 63 6.70 6.27 14.86
N VAL A 64 6.06 7.42 14.89
CA VAL A 64 4.95 7.74 14.00
C VAL A 64 5.47 8.55 12.82
N ILE A 65 5.14 8.14 11.61
CA ILE A 65 5.44 8.84 10.37
C ILE A 65 4.13 9.43 9.83
N LEU A 66 4.05 10.76 9.74
CA LEU A 66 2.98 11.43 9.00
C LEU A 66 3.30 11.36 7.52
N SER A 67 2.61 10.44 6.83
CA SER A 67 2.90 10.17 5.43
C SER A 67 2.24 11.19 4.52
N LEU A 68 3.10 11.86 3.76
CA LEU A 68 2.79 12.35 2.44
C LEU A 68 3.28 11.33 1.42
N GLN A 69 2.77 11.41 0.19
CA GLN A 69 3.33 10.64 -0.91
C GLN A 69 4.53 11.40 -1.49
N ASP A 70 5.60 11.48 -0.68
CA ASP A 70 6.80 12.24 -0.94
C ASP A 70 8.08 11.42 -0.62
N PRO A 71 9.26 11.84 -1.12
CA PRO A 71 10.53 11.19 -0.82
C PRO A 71 10.84 11.10 0.67
N GLY A 72 10.42 12.09 1.45
CA GLY A 72 10.66 12.13 2.90
C GLY A 72 10.05 10.94 3.62
N THR A 73 8.88 10.46 3.17
CA THR A 73 8.26 9.26 3.73
C THR A 73 9.10 8.01 3.46
N LEU A 74 9.71 7.89 2.27
CA LEU A 74 10.64 6.78 1.98
C LEU A 74 11.85 6.82 2.92
N TYR A 75 12.46 8.00 3.08
CA TYR A 75 13.60 8.18 3.98
C TYR A 75 13.25 7.83 5.42
N ALA A 76 12.02 8.17 5.85
CA ALA A 76 11.52 7.85 7.19
C ALA A 76 11.34 6.35 7.40
N VAL A 77 10.77 5.63 6.44
CA VAL A 77 10.55 4.18 6.51
C VAL A 77 11.89 3.43 6.61
N TYR A 78 12.78 3.66 5.66
CA TYR A 78 14.07 2.97 5.65
C TYR A 78 14.99 3.41 6.78
N GLY A 79 14.98 4.70 7.13
CA GLY A 79 15.76 5.25 8.24
C GLY A 79 15.32 4.72 9.60
N ALA A 80 14.03 4.56 9.84
CA ALA A 80 13.50 3.93 11.05
C ALA A 80 13.98 2.47 11.18
N MET A 81 13.96 1.70 10.09
CA MET A 81 14.50 0.34 10.07
C MET A 81 16.01 0.31 10.34
N MET A 82 16.79 1.21 9.72
CA MET A 82 18.25 1.31 9.94
C MET A 82 18.60 1.67 11.38
N ALA A 83 17.74 2.45 12.06
CA ALA A 83 17.88 2.79 13.47
C ALA A 83 17.40 1.69 14.43
N GLY A 84 16.76 0.63 13.92
CA GLY A 84 16.16 -0.45 14.72
C GLY A 84 14.90 -0.03 15.46
N THR A 85 14.21 1.02 15.02
CA THR A 85 12.95 1.47 15.59
C THR A 85 11.75 0.83 14.87
N LEU A 86 10.61 0.76 15.58
CA LEU A 86 9.34 0.33 15.00
C LEU A 86 8.59 1.55 14.50
N PHE A 87 8.21 1.58 13.25
CA PHE A 87 7.41 2.68 12.73
C PHE A 87 5.94 2.32 12.54
N THR A 88 5.10 3.32 12.47
CA THR A 88 3.75 3.26 11.91
C THR A 88 3.55 4.46 11.00
N ILE A 89 2.88 4.24 9.87
CA ILE A 89 2.57 5.30 8.91
C ILE A 89 1.09 5.64 9.03
N ILE A 90 0.80 6.92 9.18
CA ILE A 90 -0.58 7.41 9.26
C ILE A 90 -0.77 8.65 8.38
N PRO A 91 -2.00 8.90 7.90
CA PRO A 91 -2.27 10.12 7.18
C PRO A 91 -2.10 11.35 8.07
N PRO A 92 -1.73 12.51 7.50
CA PRO A 92 -1.73 13.77 8.23
C PRO A 92 -3.12 14.06 8.82
N PRO A 93 -3.22 14.57 10.05
CA PRO A 93 -4.48 14.87 10.74
C PRO A 93 -5.13 16.16 10.19
N ILE A 94 -5.66 16.11 8.97
CA ILE A 94 -6.19 17.27 8.23
C ILE A 94 -7.66 17.56 8.51
N ASP A 95 -8.39 16.66 9.11
CA ASP A 95 -9.78 16.79 9.52
C ASP A 95 -10.00 16.19 10.91
N GLU A 96 -11.18 16.43 11.51
CA GLU A 96 -11.45 16.01 12.88
C GLU A 96 -11.37 14.50 13.08
N GLY A 97 -11.88 13.72 12.14
CA GLY A 97 -11.80 12.25 12.19
C GLY A 97 -10.36 11.73 12.15
N LYS A 98 -9.51 12.33 11.29
CA LYS A 98 -8.09 11.99 11.22
C LYS A 98 -7.32 12.45 12.46
N VAL A 99 -7.71 13.56 13.09
CA VAL A 99 -7.14 14.01 14.38
C VAL A 99 -7.45 13.00 15.47
N GLN A 100 -8.71 12.55 15.59
CA GLN A 100 -9.09 11.54 16.59
C GLN A 100 -8.35 10.21 16.36
N ARG A 101 -8.26 9.79 15.10
CA ARG A 101 -7.48 8.59 14.73
C ARG A 101 -6.00 8.73 15.09
N PHE A 102 -5.39 9.88 14.81
CA PHE A 102 -4.00 10.18 15.19
C PHE A 102 -3.81 10.03 16.71
N ILE A 103 -4.68 10.66 17.51
CA ILE A 103 -4.64 10.57 18.97
C ILE A 103 -4.77 9.12 19.44
N SER A 104 -5.71 8.37 18.88
CA SER A 104 -5.94 6.97 19.25
C SER A 104 -4.73 6.08 18.90
N VAL A 105 -4.12 6.27 17.72
CA VAL A 105 -2.90 5.55 17.33
C VAL A 105 -1.74 5.91 18.27
N VAL A 106 -1.53 7.20 18.58
CA VAL A 106 -0.46 7.63 19.48
C VAL A 106 -0.65 7.06 20.90
N LYS A 107 -1.88 7.04 21.42
CA LYS A 107 -2.19 6.41 22.70
C LYS A 107 -1.90 4.90 22.69
N SER A 108 -2.22 4.22 21.57
CA SER A 108 -2.02 2.78 21.42
C SER A 108 -0.52 2.43 21.27
N CYS A 109 0.19 3.03 20.31
CA CYS A 109 1.58 2.67 20.06
C CYS A 109 2.59 3.35 20.99
N LYS A 110 2.20 4.41 21.73
CA LYS A 110 3.07 5.17 22.67
C LYS A 110 4.42 5.50 22.03
N PRO A 111 4.47 6.27 20.94
CA PRO A 111 5.69 6.56 20.22
C PRO A 111 6.58 7.53 21.01
N LYS A 112 7.88 7.53 20.74
CA LYS A 112 8.82 8.53 21.25
C LYS A 112 9.09 9.64 20.24
N PHE A 113 8.91 9.33 18.95
CA PHE A 113 9.25 10.22 17.86
C PHE A 113 8.08 10.40 16.91
N LEU A 114 8.00 11.60 16.36
CA LEU A 114 7.13 11.98 15.25
C LEU A 114 8.00 12.44 14.09
N ILE A 115 7.88 11.79 12.94
CA ILE A 115 8.54 12.19 11.70
C ILE A 115 7.51 12.81 10.78
N SER A 116 7.82 13.97 10.24
CA SER A 116 6.94 14.72 9.32
C SER A 116 7.76 15.58 8.36
N ASN A 117 7.08 16.39 7.56
CA ASN A 117 7.69 17.36 6.67
C ASN A 117 7.46 18.78 7.24
N PHE A 118 8.54 19.56 7.41
CA PHE A 118 8.45 20.91 7.98
C PHE A 118 7.64 21.86 7.10
N ALA A 119 7.87 21.80 5.77
CA ALA A 119 7.15 22.65 4.83
C ALA A 119 5.63 22.41 4.91
N LEU A 120 5.20 21.15 5.08
CA LEU A 120 3.80 20.80 5.28
C LEU A 120 3.24 21.36 6.58
N GLU A 121 3.95 21.20 7.69
CA GLU A 121 3.48 21.69 8.99
C GLU A 121 3.37 23.22 9.04
N HIS A 122 4.20 23.92 8.27
CA HIS A 122 4.32 25.39 8.28
C HIS A 122 3.79 26.08 7.03
N ALA A 123 3.18 25.35 6.08
CA ALA A 123 2.61 25.92 4.87
C ALA A 123 1.52 26.95 5.19
N GLN A 124 1.81 28.23 4.94
CA GLN A 124 0.89 29.35 5.24
C GLN A 124 -0.29 29.45 4.26
N HIS A 125 -0.21 28.80 3.09
CA HIS A 125 -1.15 28.98 1.97
C HIS A 125 -1.90 27.71 1.56
N ALA A 126 -1.67 26.57 2.21
CA ALA A 126 -2.49 25.42 1.94
C ALA A 126 -3.90 25.67 2.50
N LYS A 127 -4.94 25.46 1.67
CA LYS A 127 -6.37 25.46 2.07
C LYS A 127 -6.65 24.45 3.21
N ILE A 128 -5.66 23.65 3.55
CA ILE A 128 -5.61 22.75 4.69
C ILE A 128 -4.97 23.55 5.81
N ASP A 129 -5.77 24.08 6.72
CA ASP A 129 -5.32 24.75 7.93
C ASP A 129 -4.71 23.71 8.91
N VAL A 130 -3.60 23.09 8.45
CA VAL A 130 -2.79 22.16 9.23
C VAL A 130 -2.30 22.87 10.51
N LYS A 131 -2.08 24.19 10.46
CA LYS A 131 -1.61 25.00 11.58
C LYS A 131 -2.65 25.13 12.69
N LYS A 132 -3.92 25.35 12.37
CA LYS A 132 -5.00 25.35 13.39
C LYS A 132 -5.26 23.98 13.98
N ARG A 133 -4.94 22.91 13.24
CA ARG A 133 -5.22 21.53 13.63
C ARG A 133 -4.06 20.86 14.36
N LEU A 134 -2.81 21.19 13.95
CA LEU A 134 -1.59 20.84 14.71
C LEU A 134 -1.27 21.90 15.79
N ALA A 135 -1.80 23.09 15.69
CA ALA A 135 -1.71 24.19 16.69
C ALA A 135 -2.73 24.04 17.82
N ARG A 136 -3.55 23.11 17.74
CA ARG A 136 -3.79 22.35 18.95
C ARG A 136 -2.45 21.72 19.35
N GLU A 137 -1.43 22.50 19.06
CA GLU A 137 0.02 22.47 19.36
C GLU A 137 0.30 22.23 20.85
N ALA A 138 -0.67 22.41 21.73
CA ALA A 138 -0.62 21.91 23.10
C ALA A 138 -0.64 20.37 23.17
N LEU A 139 -1.18 19.68 22.15
CA LEU A 139 -1.31 18.22 22.22
C LEU A 139 0.03 17.51 21.91
N LEU A 140 0.78 17.98 20.90
CA LEU A 140 2.04 17.35 20.52
C LEU A 140 3.16 17.51 21.56
N PRO A 141 3.39 18.69 22.17
CA PRO A 141 4.25 18.82 23.34
C PRO A 141 3.75 18.03 24.54
N ALA A 142 2.43 18.02 24.81
CA ALA A 142 1.82 17.27 25.90
C ALA A 142 2.03 15.73 25.76
N LEU A 143 2.22 15.26 24.51
CA LEU A 143 2.54 13.86 24.21
C LEU A 143 4.03 13.54 24.36
N GLY A 144 4.90 14.52 24.60
CA GLY A 144 6.35 14.34 24.81
C GLY A 144 7.09 13.81 23.57
N LEU A 145 6.53 13.97 22.36
CA LEU A 145 7.10 13.44 21.13
C LEU A 145 8.27 14.29 20.63
N LYS A 146 9.41 13.66 20.38
CA LYS A 146 10.55 14.30 19.72
C LYS A 146 10.29 14.37 18.21
N ARG A 147 10.37 15.57 17.62
CA ARG A 147 10.11 15.79 16.19
C ARG A 147 11.37 15.63 15.35
N ILE A 148 11.19 15.05 14.16
CA ILE A 148 12.19 14.98 13.09
C ILE A 148 11.52 15.41 11.80
N TYR A 149 12.16 16.30 11.05
CA TYR A 149 11.64 16.80 9.77
C TYR A 149 12.47 16.24 8.62
N THR A 150 11.82 15.56 7.70
CA THR A 150 12.47 14.86 6.56
C THR A 150 13.09 15.83 5.56
N ASP A 151 12.57 17.04 5.45
CA ASP A 151 13.06 18.13 4.60
C ASP A 151 14.08 19.04 5.28
N ARG A 152 14.48 18.75 6.53
CA ARG A 152 15.46 19.50 7.32
C ARG A 152 16.40 18.57 8.07
N LEU A 153 16.78 17.48 7.44
CA LEU A 153 17.77 16.57 8.03
C LEU A 153 19.14 17.27 8.09
N PRO A 154 19.81 17.22 9.24
CA PRO A 154 21.16 17.74 9.33
C PRO A 154 22.12 16.86 8.53
N ASN A 155 23.14 17.47 7.93
CA ASN A 155 24.20 16.74 7.26
C ASN A 155 25.09 16.05 8.33
N ARG A 156 24.70 14.83 8.74
CA ARG A 156 25.43 14.05 9.72
C ARG A 156 26.35 13.07 9.03
N THR A 157 27.61 13.11 9.41
CA THR A 157 28.65 12.20 8.94
C THR A 157 29.07 11.20 10.02
N ASP A 158 28.52 11.31 11.25
CA ASP A 158 28.87 10.44 12.35
C ASP A 158 28.58 8.97 12.00
N PRO A 159 29.61 8.09 12.09
CA PRO A 159 29.39 6.69 11.81
C PRO A 159 28.52 6.05 12.90
N PHE A 160 27.58 5.25 12.49
CA PHE A 160 26.82 4.37 13.39
C PHE A 160 26.64 2.99 12.76
N ALA A 161 26.50 1.97 13.60
CA ALA A 161 26.15 0.64 13.15
C ALA A 161 24.65 0.59 12.79
N MET A 162 24.32 0.36 11.54
CA MET A 162 22.95 0.13 11.13
C MET A 162 22.41 -1.14 11.80
N HIS A 163 21.16 -1.09 12.25
CA HIS A 163 20.51 -2.25 12.82
C HIS A 163 20.32 -3.35 11.76
N ALA A 164 20.84 -4.54 12.04
CA ALA A 164 20.55 -5.75 11.28
C ALA A 164 19.33 -6.42 11.92
N ALA A 165 18.16 -6.29 11.30
CA ALA A 165 16.94 -6.86 11.83
C ALA A 165 16.97 -8.38 11.76
N ALA A 166 16.75 -9.07 12.88
CA ALA A 166 16.51 -10.49 12.90
C ALA A 166 15.15 -10.81 12.25
N PRO A 167 14.94 -12.04 11.75
CA PRO A 167 13.65 -12.43 11.13
C PRO A 167 12.43 -12.16 12.00
N GLU A 168 12.54 -12.34 13.30
CA GLU A 168 11.46 -12.19 14.27
C GLU A 168 11.35 -10.75 14.85
N ASP A 169 12.27 -9.85 14.49
CA ASP A 169 12.17 -8.45 14.90
C ASP A 169 10.93 -7.81 14.27
N VAL A 170 10.04 -7.25 15.10
CA VAL A 170 8.93 -6.41 14.63
C VAL A 170 9.53 -5.14 14.04
N ILE A 171 9.15 -4.80 12.82
CA ILE A 171 9.70 -3.64 12.09
C ILE A 171 8.68 -2.51 11.94
N TYR A 172 7.39 -2.82 11.85
CA TYR A 172 6.36 -1.80 11.86
C TYR A 172 5.03 -2.29 12.42
N LEU A 173 4.17 -1.32 12.74
CA LEU A 173 2.80 -1.54 13.18
C LEU A 173 1.85 -1.04 12.10
N GLN A 174 1.06 -1.93 11.52
CA GLN A 174 0.04 -1.57 10.54
C GLN A 174 -1.30 -1.35 11.24
N TYR A 175 -1.73 -0.09 11.33
CA TYR A 175 -3.03 0.24 11.89
C TYR A 175 -4.12 0.14 10.83
N THR A 176 -5.08 -0.76 11.04
CA THR A 176 -6.22 -0.94 10.14
C THR A 176 -7.29 0.14 10.35
N SER A 177 -8.11 0.37 9.33
CA SER A 177 -9.27 1.28 9.39
C SER A 177 -10.48 0.67 10.11
N GLY A 178 -10.28 -0.43 10.87
CA GLY A 178 -11.35 -1.24 11.46
C GLY A 178 -12.51 -0.46 12.07
N SER A 179 -13.70 -1.06 12.02
CA SER A 179 -14.97 -0.49 12.48
C SER A 179 -15.09 -0.35 14.01
N THR A 180 -14.09 -0.79 14.76
CA THR A 180 -14.05 -0.72 16.23
C THR A 180 -13.42 0.59 16.70
N SER A 181 -13.90 1.14 17.81
CA SER A 181 -13.48 2.41 18.41
C SER A 181 -11.98 2.48 18.72
N ASP A 182 -11.32 1.34 18.97
CA ASP A 182 -9.91 1.28 19.32
C ASP A 182 -9.05 0.76 18.16
N PRO A 183 -8.08 1.55 17.67
CA PRO A 183 -7.22 1.13 16.59
C PRO A 183 -6.28 0.01 17.05
N LYS A 184 -6.26 -1.09 16.30
CA LYS A 184 -5.36 -2.23 16.54
C LYS A 184 -4.16 -2.14 15.59
N GLY A 185 -2.95 -2.13 16.14
CA GLY A 185 -1.72 -2.17 15.37
C GLY A 185 -1.27 -3.61 15.15
N VAL A 186 -1.37 -4.11 13.92
CA VAL A 186 -0.84 -5.41 13.54
C VAL A 186 0.68 -5.34 13.56
N MET A 187 1.33 -6.22 14.31
CA MET A 187 2.78 -6.31 14.39
C MET A 187 3.33 -7.08 13.19
N VAL A 188 4.13 -6.41 12.37
CA VAL A 188 4.76 -7.03 11.20
C VAL A 188 6.24 -7.22 11.47
N THR A 189 6.70 -8.49 11.41
CA THR A 189 8.12 -8.84 11.55
C THR A 189 8.85 -8.73 10.21
N MET A 190 10.19 -8.71 10.25
CA MET A 190 11.00 -8.78 9.04
C MET A 190 10.69 -10.04 8.22
N LYS A 191 10.49 -11.19 8.89
CA LYS A 191 10.10 -12.44 8.24
C LYS A 191 8.76 -12.34 7.54
N ASN A 192 7.72 -11.78 8.20
CA ASN A 192 6.41 -11.60 7.59
C ASN A 192 6.51 -10.74 6.31
N LEU A 193 7.22 -9.60 6.41
CA LEU A 193 7.40 -8.71 5.27
C LEU A 193 8.10 -9.41 4.11
N MET A 194 9.25 -10.02 4.35
CA MET A 194 10.06 -10.64 3.29
C MET A 194 9.35 -11.85 2.66
N THR A 195 8.58 -12.60 3.45
CA THR A 195 7.77 -13.72 2.94
C THR A 195 6.67 -13.22 2.01
N ASN A 196 5.89 -12.20 2.43
CA ASN A 196 4.82 -11.67 1.57
C ASN A 196 5.36 -10.97 0.32
N ILE A 197 6.50 -10.27 0.42
CA ILE A 197 7.20 -9.73 -0.76
C ILE A 197 7.55 -10.86 -1.74
N ALA A 198 8.18 -11.94 -1.26
CA ALA A 198 8.58 -13.06 -2.11
C ALA A 198 7.38 -13.71 -2.80
N GLN A 199 6.28 -13.93 -2.08
CA GLN A 199 5.02 -14.46 -2.64
C GLN A 199 4.45 -13.54 -3.72
N VAL A 200 4.42 -12.23 -3.48
CA VAL A 200 3.90 -11.24 -4.45
C VAL A 200 4.78 -11.15 -5.69
N MET A 201 6.10 -11.21 -5.51
CA MET A 201 7.03 -11.22 -6.64
C MET A 201 6.89 -12.47 -7.51
N ASP A 202 6.68 -13.63 -6.89
CA ASP A 202 6.49 -14.90 -7.57
C ASP A 202 5.18 -14.92 -8.35
N VAL A 203 4.06 -14.62 -7.67
CA VAL A 203 2.73 -14.69 -8.29
C VAL A 203 2.54 -13.68 -9.43
N TYR A 204 3.08 -12.47 -9.28
CA TYR A 204 2.90 -11.42 -10.29
C TYR A 204 4.05 -11.34 -11.31
N ASP A 205 5.00 -12.26 -11.25
CA ASP A 205 6.16 -12.27 -12.15
C ASP A 205 6.80 -10.88 -12.24
N PHE A 206 7.23 -10.36 -11.08
CA PHE A 206 7.97 -9.09 -11.01
C PHE A 206 9.34 -9.27 -11.66
N SER A 207 9.33 -9.42 -12.98
CA SER A 207 10.53 -9.56 -13.78
C SER A 207 11.34 -8.25 -13.78
N THR A 208 12.57 -8.32 -14.28
CA THR A 208 13.41 -7.17 -14.52
C THR A 208 12.76 -6.21 -15.53
N GLY A 209 12.91 -4.91 -15.31
CA GLY A 209 12.47 -3.88 -16.26
C GLY A 209 11.04 -3.37 -16.10
N ASN A 210 10.30 -3.81 -15.09
CA ASN A 210 8.93 -3.36 -14.88
C ASN A 210 8.84 -1.97 -14.23
N ASN A 211 8.18 -1.03 -14.92
CA ASN A 211 7.78 0.24 -14.34
C ASN A 211 6.46 0.07 -13.58
N VAL A 212 6.41 0.59 -12.37
CA VAL A 212 5.25 0.53 -11.47
C VAL A 212 4.62 1.91 -11.33
N ALA A 213 3.30 2.03 -11.44
CA ALA A 213 2.58 3.26 -11.13
C ALA A 213 1.76 3.10 -9.85
N MET A 214 1.88 4.08 -8.96
CA MET A 214 1.21 4.06 -7.67
C MET A 214 0.65 5.44 -7.30
N TRP A 215 -0.65 5.49 -7.00
CA TRP A 215 -1.30 6.67 -6.42
C TRP A 215 -1.93 6.37 -5.05
N ILE A 216 -1.96 5.07 -4.67
CA ILE A 216 -2.47 4.62 -3.37
C ILE A 216 -1.53 5.14 -2.27
N PRO A 217 -2.06 5.72 -1.19
CA PRO A 217 -1.23 6.28 -0.13
C PRO A 217 -0.31 5.26 0.54
N PHE A 218 0.85 5.69 1.00
CA PHE A 218 1.84 4.84 1.68
C PHE A 218 1.40 4.31 3.05
N PHE A 219 0.39 4.91 3.69
CA PHE A 219 -0.19 4.36 4.91
C PHE A 219 -1.15 3.19 4.65
N HIS A 220 -1.50 2.93 3.40
CA HIS A 220 -2.22 1.73 2.99
C HIS A 220 -1.22 0.62 2.70
N ASN A 221 -1.50 -0.62 3.15
CA ASN A 221 -0.58 -1.75 3.00
C ASN A 221 -0.20 -2.03 1.53
N LEU A 222 -1.13 -1.87 0.59
CA LEU A 222 -0.84 -2.03 -0.84
C LEU A 222 0.14 -0.95 -1.35
N GLY A 223 -0.05 0.33 -0.96
CA GLY A 223 0.87 1.40 -1.28
C GLY A 223 2.25 1.21 -0.66
N LEU A 224 2.29 0.67 0.57
CA LEU A 224 3.53 0.35 1.26
C LEU A 224 4.28 -0.81 0.59
N LEU A 225 3.59 -1.93 0.31
CA LEU A 225 4.22 -3.12 -0.28
C LEU A 225 4.66 -2.86 -1.73
N ILE A 226 3.72 -2.52 -2.60
CA ILE A 226 3.97 -2.38 -4.04
C ILE A 226 4.75 -1.09 -4.34
N GLY A 227 4.43 0.01 -3.65
CA GLY A 227 5.06 1.30 -3.91
C GLY A 227 6.44 1.46 -3.25
N ILE A 228 6.62 1.03 -2.01
CA ILE A 228 7.87 1.28 -1.27
C ILE A 228 8.83 0.09 -1.35
N TYR A 229 8.38 -1.13 -1.05
CA TYR A 229 9.32 -2.24 -0.88
C TYR A 229 9.69 -2.94 -2.20
N LEU A 230 8.72 -3.23 -3.06
CA LEU A 230 8.99 -3.98 -4.29
C LEU A 230 10.00 -3.30 -5.23
N PRO A 231 10.03 -1.96 -5.40
CA PRO A 231 11.02 -1.32 -6.26
C PRO A 231 12.49 -1.52 -5.81
N VAL A 232 12.72 -1.67 -4.51
CA VAL A 232 14.06 -2.00 -3.97
C VAL A 232 14.42 -3.47 -4.23
N MET A 233 13.43 -4.35 -4.21
CA MET A 233 13.63 -5.78 -4.49
C MET A 233 13.92 -6.05 -5.96
N ALA A 234 13.24 -5.37 -6.87
CA ALA A 234 13.43 -5.50 -8.30
C ALA A 234 14.84 -5.06 -8.73
N LEU A 235 15.36 -5.67 -9.81
CA LEU A 235 16.69 -5.32 -10.35
C LEU A 235 16.65 -4.09 -11.27
N GLU A 236 15.53 -3.89 -11.96
CA GLU A 236 15.31 -2.83 -12.93
C GLU A 236 13.91 -2.23 -12.78
N GLY A 237 13.63 -1.19 -13.55
CA GLY A 237 12.36 -0.46 -13.50
C GLY A 237 12.34 0.65 -12.45
N THR A 238 11.33 1.50 -12.55
CA THR A 238 11.12 2.67 -11.68
C THR A 238 9.69 2.67 -11.15
N ALA A 239 9.48 3.01 -9.89
CA ALA A 239 8.16 3.28 -9.35
C ALA A 239 7.82 4.76 -9.51
N TYR A 240 6.72 5.03 -10.19
CA TYR A 240 6.18 6.36 -10.43
C TYR A 240 5.03 6.63 -9.47
N PHE A 241 5.07 7.76 -8.81
CA PHE A 241 4.03 8.16 -7.85
C PHE A 241 3.25 9.36 -8.35
N LEU A 242 1.94 9.21 -8.36
CA LEU A 242 0.99 10.30 -8.55
C LEU A 242 0.40 10.65 -7.17
N PRO A 243 0.46 11.91 -6.72
CA PRO A 243 -0.16 12.29 -5.44
C PRO A 243 -1.64 11.91 -5.42
N THR A 244 -2.06 11.23 -4.36
CA THR A 244 -3.46 10.75 -4.21
C THR A 244 -4.48 11.86 -4.40
N LEU A 245 -4.19 13.08 -3.91
CA LEU A 245 -5.09 14.21 -4.08
C LEU A 245 -5.25 14.62 -5.54
N GLN A 246 -4.17 14.57 -6.34
CA GLN A 246 -4.24 14.88 -7.77
C GLN A 246 -5.05 13.83 -8.53
N PHE A 247 -4.90 12.54 -8.17
CA PHE A 247 -5.78 11.48 -8.70
C PHE A 247 -7.25 11.75 -8.37
N LEU A 248 -7.58 12.07 -7.12
CA LEU A 248 -8.96 12.32 -6.71
C LEU A 248 -9.58 13.54 -7.41
N GLN A 249 -8.78 14.55 -7.68
CA GLN A 249 -9.23 15.76 -8.39
C GLN A 249 -9.38 15.53 -9.90
N LYS A 250 -8.47 14.76 -10.51
CA LYS A 250 -8.43 14.48 -11.95
C LYS A 250 -7.95 13.05 -12.20
N PRO A 251 -8.84 12.05 -12.15
CA PRO A 251 -8.45 10.63 -12.29
C PRO A 251 -7.71 10.30 -13.59
N THR A 252 -7.96 11.05 -14.67
CA THR A 252 -7.26 10.89 -15.95
C THR A 252 -5.75 11.11 -15.89
N LEU A 253 -5.22 11.76 -14.86
CA LEU A 253 -3.79 11.87 -14.63
C LEU A 253 -3.14 10.51 -14.38
N TRP A 254 -3.86 9.58 -13.79
CA TRP A 254 -3.37 8.19 -13.66
C TRP A 254 -3.20 7.55 -15.04
N LEU A 255 -4.18 7.69 -15.95
CA LEU A 255 -4.07 7.18 -17.31
C LEU A 255 -2.92 7.85 -18.08
N SER A 256 -2.76 9.17 -17.93
CA SER A 256 -1.62 9.90 -18.52
C SER A 256 -0.29 9.35 -18.02
N MET A 257 -0.16 9.07 -16.72
CA MET A 257 1.04 8.46 -16.15
C MET A 257 1.28 7.05 -16.71
N LEU A 258 0.24 6.22 -16.81
CA LEU A 258 0.36 4.86 -17.36
C LEU A 258 0.87 4.88 -18.80
N SER A 259 0.30 5.76 -19.63
CA SER A 259 0.64 5.92 -21.04
C SER A 259 2.04 6.53 -21.23
N GLN A 260 2.32 7.68 -20.60
CA GLN A 260 3.54 8.45 -20.80
C GLN A 260 4.81 7.72 -20.33
N TYR A 261 4.74 7.04 -19.18
CA TYR A 261 5.91 6.38 -18.57
C TYR A 261 5.97 4.88 -18.87
N LYS A 262 5.17 4.40 -19.84
CA LYS A 262 5.15 3.00 -20.27
C LYS A 262 5.07 2.04 -19.08
N ILE A 263 4.06 2.26 -18.25
CA ILE A 263 3.88 1.50 -17.00
C ILE A 263 3.47 0.06 -17.31
N ASN A 264 4.08 -0.88 -16.60
CA ASN A 264 3.80 -2.30 -16.73
C ASN A 264 2.85 -2.80 -15.65
N ILE A 265 2.95 -2.25 -14.43
CA ILE A 265 2.22 -2.70 -13.25
C ILE A 265 1.57 -1.51 -12.55
N THR A 266 0.29 -1.64 -12.24
CA THR A 266 -0.42 -0.65 -11.43
C THR A 266 -1.43 -1.31 -10.51
N ALA A 267 -1.91 -0.55 -9.51
CA ALA A 267 -2.87 -1.03 -8.53
C ALA A 267 -3.93 0.01 -8.23
N GLY A 268 -5.15 -0.47 -7.96
CA GLY A 268 -6.26 0.37 -7.53
C GLY A 268 -7.41 -0.44 -6.96
N PRO A 269 -8.29 0.19 -6.19
CA PRO A 269 -9.58 -0.39 -5.84
C PRO A 269 -10.51 -0.44 -7.06
N ASN A 270 -11.53 -1.28 -7.01
CA ASN A 270 -12.50 -1.43 -8.10
C ASN A 270 -13.15 -0.10 -8.53
N SER A 271 -13.45 0.76 -7.56
CA SER A 271 -14.01 2.09 -7.81
C SER A 271 -13.11 2.99 -8.64
N ALA A 272 -11.78 2.85 -8.54
CA ALA A 272 -10.83 3.61 -9.34
C ALA A 272 -10.83 3.20 -10.81
N TYR A 273 -11.13 1.95 -11.12
CA TYR A 273 -11.32 1.49 -12.50
C TYR A 273 -12.72 1.87 -13.01
N ALA A 274 -13.73 1.78 -12.16
CA ALA A 274 -15.11 2.07 -12.53
C ALA A 274 -15.35 3.53 -12.92
N VAL A 275 -14.60 4.48 -12.36
CA VAL A 275 -14.82 5.91 -12.61
C VAL A 275 -14.69 6.28 -14.10
N PHE A 276 -13.81 5.60 -14.84
CA PHE A 276 -13.49 5.97 -16.22
C PHE A 276 -14.65 5.72 -17.19
N GLN A 277 -15.48 4.73 -16.96
CA GLN A 277 -16.68 4.49 -17.77
C GLN A 277 -17.73 5.61 -17.68
N HIS A 278 -17.64 6.46 -16.63
CA HIS A 278 -18.55 7.59 -16.42
C HIS A 278 -17.98 8.93 -16.92
N ILE A 279 -16.65 9.05 -16.99
CA ILE A 279 -16.02 10.33 -17.35
C ILE A 279 -15.38 10.34 -18.75
N LEU A 280 -15.23 9.17 -19.39
CA LEU A 280 -14.65 9.04 -20.73
C LEU A 280 -15.60 8.30 -21.67
N ASN A 281 -15.49 8.64 -22.96
CA ASN A 281 -16.03 7.86 -24.06
C ASN A 281 -14.90 7.21 -24.86
N SER A 282 -15.21 6.35 -25.80
CA SER A 282 -14.21 5.62 -26.60
C SER A 282 -13.22 6.53 -27.32
N ARG A 283 -13.65 7.73 -27.77
CA ARG A 283 -12.77 8.68 -28.45
C ARG A 283 -11.75 9.29 -27.50
N SER A 284 -12.19 9.75 -26.32
CA SER A 284 -11.29 10.33 -25.32
C SER A 284 -10.43 9.27 -24.62
N ALA A 285 -10.92 8.04 -24.52
CA ALA A 285 -10.12 6.93 -23.99
C ALA A 285 -8.96 6.53 -24.92
N ALA A 286 -9.15 6.64 -26.24
CA ALA A 286 -8.12 6.34 -27.24
C ALA A 286 -6.89 7.28 -27.20
N GLU A 287 -6.95 8.37 -26.42
CA GLU A 287 -5.80 9.25 -26.17
C GLU A 287 -4.76 8.61 -25.23
N PHE A 288 -5.13 7.53 -24.51
CA PHE A 288 -4.27 6.85 -23.54
C PHE A 288 -3.84 5.48 -24.04
N ASP A 289 -2.55 5.30 -24.29
CA ASP A 289 -1.97 4.01 -24.65
C ASP A 289 -1.66 3.19 -23.38
N LEU A 290 -2.52 2.24 -23.06
CA LEU A 290 -2.36 1.32 -21.93
C LEU A 290 -1.82 -0.06 -22.35
N SER A 291 -1.37 -0.24 -23.60
CA SER A 291 -0.90 -1.53 -24.15
C SER A 291 0.32 -2.10 -23.40
N HIS A 292 1.06 -1.23 -22.70
CA HIS A 292 2.22 -1.61 -21.88
C HIS A 292 1.87 -2.20 -20.53
N VAL A 293 0.62 -2.00 -20.05
CA VAL A 293 0.22 -2.48 -18.74
C VAL A 293 -0.07 -3.98 -18.81
N ASN A 294 0.76 -4.75 -18.17
CA ASN A 294 0.65 -6.22 -18.10
C ASN A 294 -0.12 -6.67 -16.86
N LEU A 295 -0.24 -5.80 -15.84
CA LEU A 295 -0.83 -6.14 -14.56
C LEU A 295 -1.59 -4.95 -13.95
N PHE A 296 -2.91 -5.10 -13.86
CA PHE A 296 -3.81 -4.23 -13.11
C PHE A 296 -4.24 -4.95 -11.81
N ILE A 297 -3.59 -4.66 -10.70
CA ILE A 297 -3.99 -5.21 -9.40
C ILE A 297 -5.27 -4.51 -8.96
N ASN A 298 -6.35 -5.29 -8.76
CA ASN A 298 -7.65 -4.79 -8.33
C ASN A 298 -8.05 -5.43 -7.00
N GLY A 299 -8.11 -4.63 -5.94
CA GLY A 299 -8.39 -5.14 -4.60
C GLY A 299 -8.77 -4.04 -3.60
N SER A 300 -8.71 -4.36 -2.31
CA SER A 300 -9.11 -3.49 -1.20
C SER A 300 -10.61 -3.27 -1.04
N GLU A 301 -11.42 -3.65 -2.00
CA GLU A 301 -12.88 -3.64 -1.98
C GLU A 301 -13.40 -4.77 -2.87
N PHE A 302 -14.73 -4.96 -2.91
CA PHE A 302 -15.34 -5.95 -3.78
C PHE A 302 -14.99 -5.68 -5.25
N VAL A 303 -14.50 -6.69 -5.94
CA VAL A 303 -14.13 -6.62 -7.36
C VAL A 303 -15.33 -7.02 -8.22
N ASP A 304 -15.86 -6.06 -8.97
CA ASP A 304 -16.97 -6.30 -9.90
C ASP A 304 -16.42 -6.70 -11.28
N PRO A 305 -16.74 -7.91 -11.78
CA PRO A 305 -16.33 -8.36 -13.10
C PRO A 305 -16.81 -7.46 -14.25
N LEU A 306 -17.95 -6.77 -14.06
CA LEU A 306 -18.44 -5.83 -15.06
C LEU A 306 -17.55 -4.59 -15.17
N THR A 307 -17.01 -4.12 -14.07
CA THR A 307 -16.03 -3.04 -14.05
C THR A 307 -14.78 -3.42 -14.83
N ILE A 308 -14.25 -4.62 -14.62
CA ILE A 308 -13.08 -5.12 -15.36
C ILE A 308 -13.38 -5.20 -16.85
N LYS A 309 -14.52 -5.78 -17.22
CA LYS A 309 -14.95 -5.90 -18.61
C LYS A 309 -15.07 -4.54 -19.28
N ASN A 310 -15.78 -3.60 -18.68
CA ASN A 310 -16.01 -2.27 -19.23
C ASN A 310 -14.70 -1.47 -19.38
N PHE A 311 -13.81 -1.57 -18.41
CA PHE A 311 -12.50 -0.94 -18.48
C PHE A 311 -11.65 -1.56 -19.61
N ALA A 312 -11.64 -2.89 -19.71
CA ALA A 312 -10.90 -3.60 -20.75
C ALA A 312 -11.38 -3.23 -22.16
N GLU A 313 -12.71 -3.15 -22.36
CA GLU A 313 -13.32 -2.72 -23.63
C GLU A 313 -13.01 -1.24 -23.93
N LEU A 314 -13.10 -0.35 -22.91
CA LEU A 314 -12.88 1.09 -23.09
C LEU A 314 -11.46 1.42 -23.53
N PHE A 315 -10.45 0.73 -23.00
CA PHE A 315 -9.05 0.99 -23.27
C PHE A 315 -8.36 -0.05 -24.16
N ALA A 316 -9.11 -1.00 -24.69
CA ALA A 316 -8.60 -2.11 -25.52
C ALA A 316 -7.46 -2.89 -24.84
N VAL A 317 -7.53 -3.04 -23.49
CA VAL A 317 -6.58 -3.85 -22.73
C VAL A 317 -7.11 -5.27 -22.54
N ARG A 318 -6.20 -6.22 -22.36
CA ARG A 318 -6.58 -7.62 -22.17
C ARG A 318 -7.24 -7.83 -20.80
N PRO A 319 -8.39 -8.50 -20.71
CA PRO A 319 -9.02 -8.79 -19.43
C PRO A 319 -8.13 -9.62 -18.48
N ASP A 320 -7.30 -10.52 -19.02
CA ASP A 320 -6.35 -11.34 -18.27
C ASP A 320 -5.15 -10.56 -17.69
N ALA A 321 -5.01 -9.28 -18.03
CA ALA A 321 -4.08 -8.37 -17.34
C ALA A 321 -4.59 -7.93 -15.97
N PHE A 322 -5.88 -8.16 -15.65
CA PHE A 322 -6.40 -7.85 -14.32
C PHE A 322 -6.10 -8.97 -13.33
N ALA A 323 -5.67 -8.58 -12.14
CA ALA A 323 -5.40 -9.48 -11.04
C ALA A 323 -6.23 -9.08 -9.80
N PRO A 324 -7.44 -9.60 -9.68
CA PRO A 324 -8.22 -9.46 -8.46
C PRO A 324 -7.44 -9.99 -7.26
N GLY A 325 -7.39 -9.21 -6.19
CA GLY A 325 -6.64 -9.56 -4.99
C GLY A 325 -7.42 -9.29 -3.72
N TYR A 326 -7.31 -10.20 -2.77
CA TYR A 326 -7.75 -10.00 -1.41
C TYR A 326 -6.54 -9.88 -0.48
N GLY A 327 -6.62 -8.95 0.46
CA GLY A 327 -5.55 -8.72 1.40
C GLY A 327 -6.01 -8.11 2.71
N LEU A 328 -5.20 -8.28 3.73
CA LEU A 328 -5.41 -7.75 5.08
C LEU A 328 -4.06 -7.44 5.73
N ALA A 329 -4.08 -6.57 6.74
CA ALA A 329 -2.86 -6.17 7.44
C ALA A 329 -2.20 -7.34 8.18
N GLU A 330 -3.00 -8.28 8.68
CA GLU A 330 -2.55 -9.49 9.38
C GLU A 330 -1.73 -10.42 8.49
N ASN A 331 -1.91 -10.32 7.16
CA ASN A 331 -1.07 -10.99 6.16
C ASN A 331 -0.11 -10.00 5.46
N VAL A 332 0.30 -8.96 6.12
CA VAL A 332 1.13 -7.85 5.60
C VAL A 332 0.38 -7.05 4.54
N CYS A 333 -0.02 -7.67 3.42
CA CYS A 333 -0.76 -7.03 2.35
C CYS A 333 -1.66 -8.03 1.61
N LEU A 334 -1.10 -8.81 0.71
CA LEU A 334 -1.84 -9.71 -0.17
C LEU A 334 -1.89 -11.13 0.41
N ALA A 335 -3.11 -11.64 0.60
CA ALA A 335 -3.37 -12.99 1.08
C ALA A 335 -3.69 -13.95 -0.07
N THR A 336 -4.56 -13.51 -1.00
CA THR A 336 -4.92 -14.29 -2.18
C THR A 336 -5.02 -13.39 -3.40
N VAL A 337 -4.70 -13.91 -4.57
CA VAL A 337 -4.78 -13.21 -5.85
C VAL A 337 -5.24 -14.16 -6.94
N ALA A 338 -5.94 -13.65 -7.94
CA ALA A 338 -6.10 -14.32 -9.22
C ALA A 338 -5.18 -13.64 -10.23
N HIS A 339 -4.34 -14.42 -10.92
CA HIS A 339 -3.43 -13.89 -11.91
C HIS A 339 -3.63 -14.63 -13.24
N ARG A 340 -3.83 -13.85 -14.32
CA ARG A 340 -3.97 -14.32 -15.71
C ARG A 340 -5.16 -15.23 -16.03
N ASP A 341 -5.83 -15.81 -15.04
CA ASP A 341 -7.02 -16.65 -15.21
C ASP A 341 -8.00 -16.38 -14.08
N TYR A 342 -8.65 -15.23 -14.09
CA TYR A 342 -9.75 -15.02 -13.17
C TYR A 342 -11.06 -15.54 -13.77
N ARG A 343 -11.76 -16.34 -12.99
CA ARG A 343 -13.08 -16.87 -13.35
C ARG A 343 -14.16 -16.21 -12.52
N THR A 344 -15.27 -15.92 -13.14
CA THR A 344 -16.46 -15.45 -12.40
C THR A 344 -17.38 -16.61 -12.12
N VAL A 345 -17.78 -16.75 -10.85
CA VAL A 345 -18.75 -17.74 -10.43
C VAL A 345 -20.04 -17.01 -10.11
N ARG A 346 -21.16 -17.47 -10.70
CA ARG A 346 -22.51 -17.02 -10.32
C ARG A 346 -22.96 -17.79 -9.11
N ILE A 347 -23.50 -17.10 -8.11
CA ILE A 347 -23.96 -17.71 -6.87
C ILE A 347 -25.45 -17.44 -6.69
N HIS A 348 -26.16 -18.44 -6.19
CA HIS A 348 -27.56 -18.33 -5.87
C HIS A 348 -27.77 -17.35 -4.71
N ALA A 349 -28.42 -16.20 -4.97
CA ALA A 349 -28.53 -15.10 -4.02
C ALA A 349 -29.21 -15.51 -2.69
N ASP A 350 -30.28 -16.34 -2.76
CA ASP A 350 -31.00 -16.79 -1.56
C ASP A 350 -30.22 -17.84 -0.76
N ALA A 351 -29.36 -18.62 -1.41
CA ALA A 351 -28.45 -19.51 -0.72
C ALA A 351 -27.35 -18.72 0.02
N LEU A 352 -26.81 -17.70 -0.64
CA LEU A 352 -25.79 -16.83 -0.04
C LEU A 352 -26.34 -16.07 1.19
N ARG A 353 -27.60 -15.59 1.14
CA ARG A 353 -28.26 -14.99 2.32
C ARG A 353 -28.39 -15.95 3.51
N LYS A 354 -28.30 -17.25 3.26
CA LYS A 354 -28.35 -18.32 4.27
C LYS A 354 -26.95 -18.90 4.53
N ASN A 355 -25.88 -18.15 4.24
CA ASN A 355 -24.48 -18.58 4.36
C ASN A 355 -24.16 -19.87 3.60
N ARG A 356 -24.81 -20.09 2.46
CA ARG A 356 -24.58 -21.26 1.62
C ARG A 356 -24.05 -20.80 0.26
N PHE A 357 -22.88 -21.26 -0.11
CA PHE A 357 -22.30 -21.03 -1.43
C PHE A 357 -22.84 -22.09 -2.39
N VAL A 358 -23.74 -21.71 -3.27
CA VAL A 358 -24.32 -22.60 -4.28
C VAL A 358 -24.09 -21.96 -5.65
N PRO A 359 -23.14 -22.49 -6.45
CA PRO A 359 -22.96 -22.06 -7.83
C PRO A 359 -24.25 -22.27 -8.64
N CYS A 360 -24.54 -21.36 -9.57
CA CYS A 360 -25.66 -21.51 -10.49
C CYS A 360 -25.20 -21.24 -11.93
N GLU A 361 -25.61 -22.12 -12.86
CA GLU A 361 -25.16 -22.06 -14.24
C GLU A 361 -25.94 -21.06 -15.09
N HIS A 362 -27.24 -20.86 -14.89
CA HIS A 362 -28.10 -20.01 -15.73
C HIS A 362 -29.22 -19.29 -14.96
N GLY A 363 -29.35 -18.00 -15.23
CA GLY A 363 -30.58 -17.20 -15.03
C GLY A 363 -30.94 -16.71 -13.63
N GLU A 364 -30.63 -17.43 -12.57
CA GLU A 364 -31.16 -17.20 -11.21
C GLU A 364 -30.15 -16.50 -10.25
N GLY A 365 -28.89 -16.33 -10.62
CA GLY A 365 -27.87 -15.72 -9.77
C GLY A 365 -27.75 -14.21 -9.98
N LYS A 366 -27.94 -13.42 -8.93
CA LYS A 366 -27.76 -11.97 -8.99
C LYS A 366 -26.34 -11.51 -8.68
N ASN A 367 -25.55 -12.34 -7.98
CA ASN A 367 -24.21 -11.97 -7.55
C ASN A 367 -23.15 -12.71 -8.36
N ARG A 368 -22.12 -11.98 -8.80
CA ARG A 368 -20.93 -12.52 -9.45
C ARG A 368 -19.75 -12.27 -8.53
N PHE A 369 -18.92 -13.28 -8.34
CA PHE A 369 -17.70 -13.17 -7.56
C PHE A 369 -16.51 -13.51 -8.43
N VAL A 370 -15.41 -12.84 -8.21
CA VAL A 370 -14.13 -13.18 -8.81
C VAL A 370 -13.36 -14.00 -7.78
N PRO A 371 -13.05 -15.26 -8.05
CA PRO A 371 -12.23 -16.07 -7.16
C PRO A 371 -10.81 -15.49 -7.11
N CYS A 372 -10.18 -15.55 -5.92
CA CYS A 372 -8.76 -15.32 -5.75
C CYS A 372 -8.10 -16.65 -5.38
N GLU A 373 -7.02 -17.01 -6.04
CA GLU A 373 -6.33 -18.30 -5.85
C GLU A 373 -5.21 -18.20 -4.82
N HIS A 374 -5.01 -19.26 -4.05
CA HIS A 374 -3.78 -19.53 -3.32
C HIS A 374 -2.91 -20.47 -4.15
N GLY A 375 -1.61 -20.18 -4.26
CA GLY A 375 -0.68 -20.94 -5.09
C GLY A 375 -0.83 -22.46 -4.97
N GLU A 376 -0.81 -23.11 -6.16
CA GLU A 376 -1.10 -24.52 -6.43
C GLU A 376 -2.59 -24.96 -6.33
N GLY A 377 -3.35 -24.58 -7.34
CA GLY A 377 -4.37 -25.45 -7.96
C GLY A 377 -5.73 -25.59 -7.33
N GLU A 378 -6.11 -24.92 -6.25
CA GLU A 378 -7.48 -25.01 -5.72
C GLU A 378 -8.07 -23.67 -5.27
N ASN A 379 -9.19 -23.29 -5.89
CA ASN A 379 -9.96 -22.08 -5.53
C ASN A 379 -10.70 -22.28 -4.21
N ARG A 380 -10.39 -21.51 -3.17
CA ARG A 380 -11.07 -21.60 -1.88
C ARG A 380 -11.46 -20.21 -1.36
N PHE A 381 -12.76 -20.06 -1.09
CA PHE A 381 -13.32 -18.89 -0.42
C PHE A 381 -14.09 -19.30 0.81
N VAL A 382 -13.93 -18.55 1.88
CA VAL A 382 -14.77 -18.68 3.08
C VAL A 382 -15.47 -17.35 3.34
N PRO A 383 -16.81 -17.28 3.26
CA PRO A 383 -17.55 -16.15 3.78
C PRO A 383 -17.57 -16.23 5.30
N CYS A 384 -17.09 -15.18 5.99
CA CYS A 384 -17.28 -15.02 7.43
C CYS A 384 -18.28 -13.90 7.69
N GLU A 385 -19.35 -14.19 8.41
CA GLU A 385 -20.23 -13.17 8.96
C GLU A 385 -19.69 -12.71 10.33
N HIS A 386 -19.53 -11.40 10.46
CA HIS A 386 -19.57 -10.75 11.77
C HIS A 386 -20.66 -9.68 11.73
N GLY A 387 -21.57 -9.77 12.67
CA GLY A 387 -22.76 -8.99 12.89
C GLY A 387 -22.84 -7.63 12.21
N GLU A 388 -24.01 -7.35 11.63
CA GLU A 388 -24.42 -6.15 10.93
C GLU A 388 -23.84 -5.98 9.50
N GLY A 389 -24.27 -6.85 8.56
CA GLY A 389 -24.39 -6.47 7.15
C GLY A 389 -23.14 -6.36 6.30
N LYS A 390 -22.00 -6.91 6.70
CA LYS A 390 -20.77 -6.92 5.87
C LYS A 390 -20.19 -8.32 5.78
N ASN A 391 -20.27 -8.93 4.59
CA ASN A 391 -19.63 -10.20 4.28
C ASN A 391 -18.09 -10.03 4.30
N ARG A 392 -17.41 -10.84 5.10
CA ARG A 392 -15.94 -10.94 5.14
C ARG A 392 -15.52 -12.33 4.69
N PHE A 393 -14.41 -12.41 3.96
CA PHE A 393 -13.83 -13.65 3.47
C PHE A 393 -12.52 -13.94 4.21
N VAL A 394 -12.28 -15.20 4.59
CA VAL A 394 -11.06 -15.65 5.27
C VAL A 394 -10.50 -16.87 4.52
N PRO A 395 -9.18 -17.01 4.35
CA PRO A 395 -8.57 -18.20 3.73
C PRO A 395 -8.82 -19.47 4.56
N CYS A 396 -9.07 -20.60 3.90
CA CYS A 396 -9.20 -21.91 4.54
C CYS A 396 -7.86 -22.60 4.74
N GLU A 397 -7.71 -23.37 5.84
CA GLU A 397 -6.63 -24.32 6.04
C GLU A 397 -6.84 -25.60 5.23
N HIS A 398 -5.74 -26.29 4.88
CA HIS A 398 -5.68 -27.43 3.97
C HIS A 398 -6.57 -28.63 4.36
N GLY A 399 -7.26 -29.18 3.39
CA GLY A 399 -7.93 -30.49 3.46
C GLY A 399 -8.23 -31.01 2.06
N GLU A 400 -7.95 -32.26 1.80
CA GLU A 400 -8.04 -32.90 0.49
C GLU A 400 -9.45 -32.90 -0.12
N GLY A 401 -9.54 -32.47 -1.37
CA GLY A 401 -10.39 -33.11 -2.40
C GLY A 401 -11.83 -32.73 -2.56
N GLU A 402 -12.42 -31.65 -1.99
CA GLU A 402 -13.73 -31.15 -2.41
C GLU A 402 -13.91 -29.65 -2.05
N ASN A 403 -14.61 -28.90 -2.91
CA ASN A 403 -14.97 -27.49 -2.65
C ASN A 403 -15.84 -27.37 -1.38
N ARG A 404 -15.22 -27.29 -0.22
CA ARG A 404 -15.91 -27.09 1.05
C ARG A 404 -15.70 -25.68 1.56
N PHE A 405 -16.79 -24.96 1.74
CA PHE A 405 -16.83 -23.71 2.49
C PHE A 405 -17.06 -24.09 3.96
N VAL A 406 -16.15 -23.69 4.83
CA VAL A 406 -16.31 -23.90 6.26
C VAL A 406 -16.86 -22.62 6.87
N PRO A 407 -18.01 -22.63 7.52
CA PRO A 407 -18.47 -21.52 8.35
C PRO A 407 -17.48 -21.30 9.48
N CYS A 408 -17.11 -20.05 9.76
CA CYS A 408 -16.38 -19.75 10.99
C CYS A 408 -17.28 -20.09 12.18
N GLU A 409 -16.95 -21.13 12.94
CA GLU A 409 -17.58 -21.39 14.22
C GLU A 409 -17.18 -20.26 15.19
N HIS A 410 -18.17 -19.74 15.91
CA HIS A 410 -17.95 -18.76 16.95
C HIS A 410 -17.06 -19.37 18.05
N GLY A 411 -15.79 -18.95 18.11
CA GLY A 411 -15.00 -19.11 19.30
C GLY A 411 -15.50 -18.12 20.36
N GLU A 412 -16.10 -18.60 21.42
CA GLU A 412 -16.31 -17.83 22.64
C GLU A 412 -14.93 -17.41 23.19
N GLY A 413 -14.74 -16.10 23.36
CA GLY A 413 -13.54 -15.53 23.93
C GLY A 413 -13.43 -14.03 23.65
#